data_ab61890d4e694938a2d0effe5a33aa5b
#
_entry.id   ab61890d4e694938a2d0effe5a33aa5b
#
_cell.length_a   1.000
_cell.length_b   1.000
_cell.length_c   1.000
_cell.angle_alpha   90.00
_cell.angle_beta   90.00
_cell.angle_gamma   90.00
#
_symmetry.space_group_name_H-M   'P 1'
#
loop_
_entity.id
_entity.type
_entity.pdbx_description
1 polymer ?
#
loop_
_entity_poly.entity_id
_entity_poly.type
_entity_poly.pdbx_seq_one_letter_code
_entity_poly.pdbx_strand_id
1 'polypeptide(L)'
;MEGERGTALMERLKLEFYYGQEAEQFTFYRLPKALITDDRFKDISNNSKLLYGLMLDRMSLSVRSGWFDEENRVYIKYSLKSIMADLNCSKMTAVNMLKELQAIGLIDVEQKNGLANIIYVKNFVSGGDEA
;
A
#
# COMPACT_ATOMS: atom_id res chain seq x y z
N MET A 1 16.88 -22.93 6.59
CA MET A 1 15.96 -22.38 6.14
C MET A 1 15.87 -21.00 6.34
N GLU A 2 15.38 -20.33 5.46
CA GLU A 2 15.33 -18.94 5.56
C GLU A 2 14.48 -18.48 6.68
N GLY A 3 13.42 -19.17 6.94
CA GLY A 3 12.61 -18.80 8.04
C GLY A 3 13.34 -18.95 9.33
N GLU A 4 14.23 -19.92 9.38
CA GLU A 4 14.95 -20.09 10.54
C GLU A 4 15.93 -19.03 10.76
N ARG A 5 16.51 -18.52 9.71
CA ARG A 5 17.44 -17.46 9.86
C ARG A 5 16.77 -16.25 10.48
N GLY A 6 15.56 -15.92 10.00
CA GLY A 6 14.85 -14.82 10.61
C GLY A 6 14.49 -15.10 12.04
N THR A 7 14.09 -16.32 12.33
CA THR A 7 13.72 -16.67 13.68
C THR A 7 14.93 -16.59 14.61
N ALA A 8 16.08 -17.00 14.11
CA ALA A 8 17.26 -16.98 14.96
C ALA A 8 17.66 -15.58 15.36
N LEU A 9 17.34 -14.59 14.52
CA LEU A 9 17.72 -13.22 14.81
C LEU A 9 16.65 -12.45 15.58
N MET A 10 15.50 -13.08 15.83
CA MET A 10 14.41 -12.39 16.48
C MET A 10 14.14 -12.97 17.83
N GLU A 11 14.02 -12.12 18.80
CA GLU A 11 13.65 -12.58 20.12
C GLU A 11 12.14 -12.56 20.22
N ARG A 12 11.59 -13.49 20.96
CA ARG A 12 10.15 -13.56 21.13
C ARG A 12 9.71 -12.38 21.99
N LEU A 13 8.68 -11.69 21.52
CA LEU A 13 8.14 -10.57 22.26
C LEU A 13 7.31 -11.07 23.43
N LYS A 14 7.29 -10.28 24.50
CA LYS A 14 6.51 -10.59 25.67
C LYS A 14 5.39 -9.58 25.75
N LEU A 15 4.30 -9.88 25.05
CA LEU A 15 3.19 -8.95 24.97
C LEU A 15 2.02 -9.45 25.78
N GLU A 16 1.19 -8.53 26.20
CA GLU A 16 0.00 -8.89 26.95
C GLU A 16 -1.12 -9.27 26.02
N PHE A 17 -2.09 -9.99 26.55
CA PHE A 17 -3.28 -10.30 25.77
C PHE A 17 -4.16 -9.06 25.74
N TYR A 18 -5.05 -9.00 24.74
CA TYR A 18 -6.04 -7.93 24.72
C TYR A 18 -7.16 -8.34 25.67
N TYR A 19 -7.66 -7.36 26.43
CA TYR A 19 -8.77 -7.60 27.32
C TYR A 19 -9.87 -6.62 27.01
N GLY A 20 -11.05 -7.14 26.72
CA GLY A 20 -12.21 -6.27 26.54
C GLY A 20 -12.02 -5.24 25.42
N GLN A 21 -12.34 -4.02 25.74
CA GLN A 21 -12.32 -2.98 24.72
C GLN A 21 -10.95 -2.47 24.36
N GLU A 22 -9.94 -2.94 25.04
CA GLU A 22 -8.59 -2.50 24.70
C GLU A 22 -8.22 -2.88 23.29
N ALA A 23 -8.87 -3.90 22.75
CA ALA A 23 -8.56 -4.35 21.40
C ALA A 23 -8.89 -3.30 20.35
N GLU A 24 -9.57 -2.23 20.71
CA GLU A 24 -9.96 -1.23 19.74
C GLU A 24 -9.07 0.00 19.73
N GLN A 25 -7.97 -0.03 20.45
CA GLN A 25 -7.16 1.16 20.63
C GLN A 25 -5.95 1.24 19.72
N PHE A 26 -6.10 0.88 18.46
CA PHE A 26 -4.98 0.87 17.54
C PHE A 26 -5.20 1.73 16.33
N THR A 27 -4.10 2.19 15.74
CA THR A 27 -4.16 2.78 14.43
C THR A 27 -3.89 1.67 13.43
N PHE A 28 -4.52 1.74 12.29
CA PHE A 28 -4.47 0.69 11.30
C PHE A 28 -4.22 1.24 9.92
N TYR A 29 -3.51 0.44 9.11
CA TYR A 29 -3.62 0.62 7.69
C TYR A 29 -4.85 -0.17 7.27
N ARG A 30 -5.63 0.37 6.35
CA ARG A 30 -6.87 -0.28 5.95
C ARG A 30 -6.73 -0.91 4.60
N LEU A 31 -7.16 -2.16 4.50
CA LEU A 31 -7.20 -2.85 3.23
C LEU A 31 -8.65 -3.07 2.86
N PRO A 32 -9.09 -2.59 1.68
CA PRO A 32 -10.44 -2.91 1.26
C PRO A 32 -10.61 -4.42 1.16
N LYS A 33 -11.72 -4.92 1.66
CA LYS A 33 -11.94 -6.35 1.64
C LYS A 33 -11.93 -6.91 0.23
N ALA A 34 -12.36 -6.12 -0.74
CA ALA A 34 -12.41 -6.57 -2.13
C ALA A 34 -11.04 -6.95 -2.67
N LEU A 35 -9.96 -6.37 -2.14
CA LEU A 35 -8.63 -6.75 -2.60
C LEU A 35 -8.35 -8.22 -2.29
N ILE A 36 -8.99 -8.75 -1.26
CA ILE A 36 -8.78 -10.13 -0.85
C ILE A 36 -9.82 -11.04 -1.46
N THR A 37 -11.06 -10.58 -1.53
CA THR A 37 -12.18 -11.45 -1.89
C THR A 37 -12.59 -11.40 -3.35
N ASP A 38 -12.25 -10.34 -4.07
CA ASP A 38 -12.70 -10.18 -5.45
C ASP A 38 -11.73 -10.89 -6.37
N ASP A 39 -12.27 -11.73 -7.27
CA ASP A 39 -11.45 -12.49 -8.19
C ASP A 39 -10.60 -11.62 -9.11
N ARG A 40 -10.99 -10.38 -9.35
CA ARG A 40 -10.21 -9.50 -10.21
C ARG A 40 -8.82 -9.27 -9.68
N PHE A 41 -8.62 -9.40 -8.37
CA PHE A 41 -7.34 -9.10 -7.75
C PHE A 41 -6.58 -10.33 -7.27
N LYS A 42 -7.06 -11.53 -7.62
CA LYS A 42 -6.41 -12.70 -7.07
C LYS A 42 -5.04 -12.97 -7.62
N ASP A 43 -4.71 -12.41 -8.77
CA ASP A 43 -3.41 -12.66 -9.37
C ASP A 43 -2.33 -11.65 -8.96
N ILE A 44 -2.66 -10.59 -8.28
CA ILE A 44 -1.61 -9.70 -7.81
C ILE A 44 -1.08 -10.21 -6.48
N SER A 45 0.17 -9.91 -6.17
CA SER A 45 0.80 -10.44 -4.99
C SER A 45 0.24 -9.80 -3.73
N ASN A 46 0.37 -10.52 -2.61
CA ASN A 46 -0.05 -9.96 -1.34
C ASN A 46 0.77 -8.74 -0.97
N ASN A 47 2.04 -8.72 -1.38
CA ASN A 47 2.87 -7.55 -1.14
C ASN A 47 2.32 -6.32 -1.85
N SER A 48 1.81 -6.49 -3.08
CA SER A 48 1.21 -5.39 -3.80
C SER A 48 -0.05 -4.91 -3.11
N LYS A 49 -0.83 -5.82 -2.52
CA LYS A 49 -2.03 -5.43 -1.80
C LYS A 49 -1.67 -4.63 -0.55
N LEU A 50 -0.59 -5.00 0.13
CA LEU A 50 -0.13 -4.24 1.28
C LEU A 50 0.29 -2.85 0.85
N LEU A 51 1.03 -2.76 -0.26
CA LEU A 51 1.47 -1.46 -0.75
C LEU A 51 0.28 -0.57 -1.06
N TYR A 52 -0.77 -1.13 -1.66
CA TYR A 52 -1.97 -0.36 -1.95
C TYR A 52 -2.57 0.19 -0.65
N GLY A 53 -2.57 -0.59 0.42
CA GLY A 53 -3.04 -0.14 1.72
C GLY A 53 -2.24 1.04 2.27
N LEU A 54 -0.92 0.99 2.11
CA LEU A 54 -0.07 2.09 2.53
C LEU A 54 -0.35 3.33 1.69
N MET A 55 -0.65 3.14 0.41
CA MET A 55 -0.96 4.26 -0.47
C MET A 55 -2.28 4.91 -0.09
N LEU A 56 -3.27 4.13 0.32
CA LEU A 56 -4.54 4.69 0.78
C LEU A 56 -4.33 5.56 2.01
N ASP A 57 -3.44 5.15 2.89
CA ASP A 57 -3.14 5.92 4.07
C ASP A 57 -2.49 7.25 3.71
N ARG A 58 -1.54 7.22 2.76
CA ARG A 58 -0.91 8.44 2.30
C ARG A 58 -1.89 9.35 1.59
N MET A 59 -2.86 8.77 0.88
CA MET A 59 -3.86 9.57 0.19
C MET A 59 -4.69 10.37 1.19
N SER A 60 -4.98 9.78 2.33
CA SER A 60 -5.70 10.49 3.38
C SER A 60 -4.93 11.73 3.84
N LEU A 61 -3.59 11.62 3.94
CA LEU A 61 -2.77 12.75 4.31
C LEU A 61 -2.70 13.78 3.18
N SER A 62 -2.70 13.31 1.92
CA SER A 62 -2.64 14.22 0.78
C SER A 62 -3.87 15.12 0.72
N VAL A 63 -5.03 14.57 1.05
CA VAL A 63 -6.25 15.37 1.05
C VAL A 63 -6.11 16.51 2.05
N ARG A 64 -5.57 16.21 3.25
CA ARG A 64 -5.40 17.24 4.26
C ARG A 64 -4.33 18.24 3.88
N SER A 65 -3.35 17.81 3.10
CA SER A 65 -2.27 18.69 2.68
C SER A 65 -2.59 19.47 1.41
N GLY A 66 -3.73 19.16 0.79
CA GLY A 66 -4.13 19.88 -0.42
C GLY A 66 -3.40 19.44 -1.68
N TRP A 67 -2.96 18.19 -1.74
CA TRP A 67 -2.24 17.71 -2.92
C TRP A 67 -3.23 17.28 -4.00
N PHE A 68 -3.66 18.23 -4.80
CA PHE A 68 -4.58 18.01 -5.90
C PHE A 68 -3.95 18.53 -7.18
N ASP A 69 -4.23 17.88 -8.31
CA ASP A 69 -3.74 18.36 -9.59
C ASP A 69 -4.73 19.37 -10.17
N GLU A 70 -4.47 19.79 -11.41
CA GLU A 70 -5.30 20.79 -12.05
C GLU A 70 -6.73 20.34 -12.27
N GLU A 71 -6.96 19.05 -12.31
CA GLU A 71 -8.29 18.50 -12.47
C GLU A 71 -8.90 18.09 -11.14
N ASN A 72 -8.30 18.56 -10.06
CA ASN A 72 -8.76 18.28 -8.70
C ASN A 72 -8.66 16.81 -8.33
N ARG A 73 -7.74 16.07 -8.95
CA ARG A 73 -7.51 14.67 -8.59
C ARG A 73 -6.45 14.60 -7.51
N VAL A 74 -6.72 13.81 -6.48
CA VAL A 74 -5.79 13.65 -5.36
C VAL A 74 -4.63 12.77 -5.80
N TYR A 75 -3.41 13.16 -5.45
CA TYR A 75 -2.25 12.32 -5.72
C TYR A 75 -1.40 12.22 -4.47
N ILE A 76 -0.51 11.22 -4.46
CA ILE A 76 0.46 11.07 -3.39
C ILE A 76 1.85 11.10 -3.99
N LYS A 77 2.82 11.40 -3.16
CA LYS A 77 4.23 11.32 -3.54
C LYS A 77 4.82 10.18 -2.75
N TYR A 78 5.38 9.21 -3.48
CA TYR A 78 5.89 8.01 -2.82
C TYR A 78 7.06 7.49 -3.62
N SER A 79 8.25 7.68 -3.12
CA SER A 79 9.46 7.29 -3.83
C SER A 79 9.73 5.81 -3.65
N LEU A 80 10.51 5.24 -4.57
CA LEU A 80 10.94 3.86 -4.43
C LEU A 80 11.68 3.66 -3.13
N LYS A 81 12.51 4.64 -2.76
CA LYS A 81 13.28 4.54 -1.54
C LYS A 81 12.36 4.42 -0.33
N SER A 82 11.29 5.20 -0.30
CA SER A 82 10.35 5.15 0.80
C SER A 82 9.59 3.84 0.82
N ILE A 83 9.20 3.34 -0.34
CA ILE A 83 8.51 2.05 -0.43
C ILE A 83 9.40 0.94 0.11
N MET A 84 10.66 0.95 -0.31
CA MET A 84 11.62 -0.05 0.13
C MET A 84 11.79 -0.01 1.65
N ALA A 85 11.84 1.18 2.20
CA ALA A 85 12.01 1.33 3.65
C ALA A 85 10.75 0.89 4.39
N ASP A 86 9.59 1.29 3.91
CA ASP A 86 8.34 0.96 4.60
C ASP A 86 8.04 -0.53 4.61
N LEU A 87 8.32 -1.20 3.51
CA LEU A 87 8.02 -2.62 3.39
C LEU A 87 9.23 -3.52 3.55
N ASN A 88 10.39 -2.91 3.84
CA ASN A 88 11.62 -3.65 4.04
C ASN A 88 11.87 -4.62 2.89
N CYS A 89 11.89 -4.09 1.68
CA CYS A 89 12.06 -4.92 0.49
C CYS A 89 13.11 -4.33 -0.43
N SER A 90 13.54 -5.12 -1.42
CA SER A 90 14.54 -4.69 -2.39
C SER A 90 13.91 -3.73 -3.40
N LYS A 91 14.78 -3.07 -4.16
CA LYS A 91 14.31 -2.19 -5.21
C LYS A 91 13.52 -2.96 -6.26
N MET A 92 14.00 -4.16 -6.62
CA MET A 92 13.30 -4.94 -7.62
C MET A 92 11.91 -5.32 -7.16
N THR A 93 11.75 -5.70 -5.89
CA THR A 93 10.45 -6.03 -5.36
C THR A 93 9.54 -4.81 -5.39
N ALA A 94 10.06 -3.64 -5.02
CA ALA A 94 9.26 -2.41 -5.04
C ALA A 94 8.82 -2.07 -6.45
N VAL A 95 9.72 -2.19 -7.42
CA VAL A 95 9.38 -1.92 -8.81
C VAL A 95 8.32 -2.89 -9.30
N ASN A 96 8.45 -4.17 -8.95
CA ASN A 96 7.49 -5.17 -9.40
C ASN A 96 6.10 -4.93 -8.78
N MET A 97 6.04 -4.51 -7.53
CA MET A 97 4.77 -4.20 -6.92
C MET A 97 4.10 -3.03 -7.63
N LEU A 98 4.86 -1.99 -7.95
CA LEU A 98 4.31 -0.85 -8.66
C LEU A 98 3.79 -1.26 -10.04
N LYS A 99 4.54 -2.13 -10.71
CA LYS A 99 4.11 -2.60 -12.03
C LYS A 99 2.82 -3.40 -11.93
N GLU A 100 2.69 -4.24 -10.92
CA GLU A 100 1.47 -5.02 -10.77
C GLU A 100 0.27 -4.11 -10.53
N LEU A 101 0.42 -3.14 -9.65
CA LEU A 101 -0.68 -2.24 -9.34
C LEU A 101 -1.07 -1.39 -10.55
N GLN A 102 -0.07 -0.97 -11.34
CA GLN A 102 -0.36 -0.21 -12.54
C GLN A 102 -1.04 -1.08 -13.59
N ALA A 103 -0.57 -2.30 -13.76
CA ALA A 103 -1.09 -3.19 -14.80
C ALA A 103 -2.55 -3.52 -14.57
N ILE A 104 -2.95 -3.68 -13.31
CA ILE A 104 -4.34 -4.00 -13.04
C ILE A 104 -5.21 -2.75 -12.93
N GLY A 105 -4.61 -1.58 -12.96
CA GLY A 105 -5.38 -0.34 -12.97
C GLY A 105 -5.69 0.26 -11.61
N LEU A 106 -5.05 -0.22 -10.56
CA LEU A 106 -5.29 0.33 -9.24
C LEU A 106 -4.58 1.64 -9.00
N ILE A 107 -3.51 1.90 -9.73
CA ILE A 107 -2.78 3.16 -9.63
C ILE A 107 -2.32 3.61 -11.00
N ASP A 108 -2.05 4.92 -11.13
CA ASP A 108 -1.32 5.46 -12.26
C ASP A 108 -0.11 6.17 -11.69
N VAL A 109 1.04 5.93 -12.28
CA VAL A 109 2.29 6.55 -11.82
C VAL A 109 2.75 7.56 -12.86
N GLU A 110 3.05 8.78 -12.40
CA GLU A 110 3.53 9.80 -13.28
C GLU A 110 4.91 10.19 -12.78
N GLN A 111 5.93 9.99 -13.61
CA GLN A 111 7.27 10.27 -13.19
C GLN A 111 7.69 11.64 -13.67
N LYS A 112 8.13 12.47 -12.76
CA LYS A 112 8.63 13.80 -13.14
C LYS A 112 10.14 13.74 -13.13
N ASN A 113 10.78 14.46 -13.99
CA ASN A 113 12.22 14.44 -14.13
C ASN A 113 12.91 14.65 -12.82
N GLY A 114 13.59 13.59 -12.34
CA GLY A 114 14.38 13.69 -11.13
C GLY A 114 13.62 13.85 -9.84
N LEU A 115 12.30 13.87 -9.90
CA LEU A 115 11.50 14.04 -8.70
C LEU A 115 10.88 12.71 -8.30
N ALA A 116 10.35 12.65 -7.09
CA ALA A 116 9.68 11.46 -6.61
C ALA A 116 8.47 11.17 -7.47
N ASN A 117 8.06 9.92 -7.53
CA ASN A 117 6.90 9.53 -8.31
C ASN A 117 5.65 10.18 -7.76
N ILE A 118 4.81 10.63 -8.66
CA ILE A 118 3.48 11.09 -8.32
C ILE A 118 2.56 9.95 -8.66
N ILE A 119 1.75 9.54 -7.71
CA ILE A 119 0.90 8.36 -7.87
C ILE A 119 -0.55 8.73 -7.61
N TYR A 120 -1.40 8.36 -8.57
CA TYR A 120 -2.84 8.53 -8.40
C TYR A 120 -3.40 7.17 -8.00
N VAL A 121 -4.01 7.11 -6.83
CA VAL A 121 -4.59 5.87 -6.34
C VAL A 121 -6.04 5.84 -6.81
N LYS A 122 -6.40 4.79 -7.54
CA LYS A 122 -7.71 4.73 -8.17
C LYS A 122 -8.75 4.14 -7.26
N ASN A 123 -9.97 4.60 -7.48
CA ASN A 123 -11.10 4.12 -6.69
C ASN A 123 -11.78 2.99 -7.46
N PHE A 124 -11.37 1.77 -7.23
CA PHE A 124 -11.91 0.65 -7.97
C PHE A 124 -13.33 0.29 -7.57
N VAL A 125 -13.75 0.78 -6.43
CA VAL A 125 -15.10 0.48 -5.98
C VAL A 125 -16.13 1.12 -6.90
N SER A 126 -15.94 2.41 -7.22
CA SER A 126 -16.91 3.07 -8.04
C SER A 126 -16.78 2.72 -9.51
N GLY A 127 -15.56 2.43 -9.97
CA GLY A 127 -15.37 2.16 -11.38
C GLY A 127 -15.55 0.72 -11.76
N GLY A 128 -15.14 -0.17 -10.91
CA GLY A 128 -15.12 -1.56 -11.26
C GLY A 128 -16.46 -2.23 -11.21
N ASP A 129 -17.33 -1.71 -10.39
CA ASP A 129 -18.57 -2.37 -10.21
C ASP A 129 -19.49 -2.30 -11.37
N GLU A 130 -19.21 -1.43 -12.26
CA GLU A 130 -20.06 -1.32 -13.33
C GLU A 130 -19.94 -2.41 -14.25
N ALA A 131 -18.90 -3.07 -14.22
CA ALA A 131 -18.62 -4.08 -15.19
C ALA A 131 -19.57 -5.26 -15.16
#